data_4aae3c7e2ee10e93f0013b2ed61727d9
#
_entry.id   4aae3c7e2ee10e93f0013b2ed61727d9
#
_cell.length_a   1.000
_cell.length_b   1.000
_cell.length_c   1.000
_cell.angle_alpha   90.00
_cell.angle_beta   90.00
_cell.angle_gamma   90.00
#
_symmetry.space_group_name_H-M   'P 1'
#
loop_
_entity.id
_entity.type
_entity.pdbx_description
1 polymer ?
#
loop_
_entity_poly.entity_id
_entity_poly.type
_entity_poly.pdbx_seq_one_letter_code
_entity_poly.pdbx_strand_id
1 'polypeptide(L)'
;MYHGLFFLWKDVLTITAVQSTTKPESIFLNRTDERIPKLGNLIILGHRELIYTFLGKGYVDAVAAHEESIVQYRKDYDASFRILEEPLMITGIGVAFAKEDDRGICEQMSQTLEEMRQDGTSLKIIEKYLDDPQKYLEVDDLGY
;
A
#
# COMPACT_ATOMS: atom_id res chain seq x y z
N MET A 1 -8.89 -6.40 2.98
CA MET A 1 -8.54 -5.43 1.90
C MET A 1 -7.03 -5.45 1.75
N TYR A 2 -6.53 -5.79 0.55
CA TYR A 2 -5.10 -5.92 0.29
C TYR A 2 -4.51 -4.60 -0.17
N HIS A 3 -3.38 -4.19 0.40
CA HIS A 3 -2.55 -3.12 -0.13
C HIS A 3 -1.19 -3.70 -0.51
N GLY A 4 -0.91 -3.76 -1.80
CA GLY A 4 0.40 -4.11 -2.31
C GLY A 4 1.36 -2.94 -2.21
N LEU A 5 2.54 -3.19 -1.69
CA LEU A 5 3.68 -2.28 -1.71
C LEU A 5 4.65 -2.76 -2.77
N PHE A 6 4.84 -2.00 -3.83
CA PHE A 6 5.59 -2.43 -5.01
C PHE A 6 6.97 -1.80 -5.08
N PHE A 7 7.95 -2.58 -5.55
CA PHE A 7 9.35 -2.19 -5.62
C PHE A 7 10.03 -2.65 -6.93
N LEU A 8 10.99 -1.88 -7.44
CA LEU A 8 11.76 -2.17 -8.66
C LEU A 8 13.05 -2.93 -8.36
N TRP A 9 13.29 -4.01 -9.10
CA TRP A 9 14.54 -4.77 -9.09
C TRP A 9 15.47 -4.36 -10.22
N LYS A 10 16.64 -3.86 -9.90
CA LYS A 10 17.95 -4.22 -10.47
C LYS A 10 19.05 -3.44 -9.76
N ASP A 11 19.96 -4.20 -9.16
CA ASP A 11 21.26 -3.79 -8.64
C ASP A 11 21.33 -2.94 -7.36
N VAL A 12 22.37 -3.21 -6.61
CA VAL A 12 22.77 -2.72 -5.26
C VAL A 12 22.86 -1.17 -5.11
N LEU A 13 22.53 -0.40 -6.15
CA LEU A 13 22.69 1.06 -6.18
C LEU A 13 21.37 1.83 -6.39
N THR A 14 20.23 1.22 -6.21
CA THR A 14 18.93 1.89 -6.42
C THR A 14 18.68 2.95 -5.35
N ILE A 15 18.47 4.19 -5.79
CA ILE A 15 18.00 5.28 -4.93
C ILE A 15 16.49 5.20 -4.87
N THR A 16 15.95 4.96 -3.68
CA THR A 16 14.51 4.79 -3.47
C THR A 16 13.95 5.89 -2.60
N ALA A 17 12.80 6.46 -2.98
CA ALA A 17 12.10 7.42 -2.14
C ALA A 17 10.86 6.78 -1.47
N VAL A 18 10.62 7.19 -0.23
CA VAL A 18 9.45 6.83 0.57
C VAL A 18 8.89 8.06 1.27
N GLN A 19 7.60 8.01 1.59
CA GLN A 19 7.00 9.03 2.44
C GLN A 19 7.32 8.73 3.91
N SER A 20 7.67 9.77 4.68
CA SER A 20 7.90 9.65 6.11
C SER A 20 6.66 9.19 6.87
N THR A 21 6.86 8.50 7.99
CA THR A 21 5.80 7.97 8.88
C THR A 21 4.84 6.98 8.19
N THR A 22 5.33 6.28 7.16
CA THR A 22 4.55 5.28 6.44
C THR A 22 5.14 3.88 6.61
N LYS A 23 4.35 2.86 6.27
CA LYS A 23 4.79 1.46 6.32
C LYS A 23 6.01 1.19 5.44
N PRO A 24 6.12 1.69 4.19
CA PRO A 24 7.33 1.55 3.37
C PRO A 24 8.60 2.05 4.06
N GLU A 25 8.57 3.23 4.69
CA GLU A 25 9.72 3.73 5.44
C GLU A 25 10.14 2.74 6.52
N SER A 26 9.19 2.31 7.35
CA SER A 26 9.46 1.37 8.45
C SER A 26 10.03 0.03 7.95
N ILE A 27 9.56 -0.49 6.83
CA ILE A 27 10.05 -1.72 6.21
C ILE A 27 11.53 -1.58 5.83
N PHE A 28 11.91 -0.50 5.14
CA PHE A 28 13.28 -0.29 4.69
C PHE A 28 14.24 0.06 5.83
N LEU A 29 13.78 0.76 6.86
CA LEU A 29 14.61 1.11 8.02
C LEU A 29 14.87 -0.10 8.91
N ASN A 30 13.84 -0.90 9.19
CA ASN A 30 13.93 -2.02 10.13
C ASN A 30 14.56 -3.27 9.51
N ARG A 31 14.43 -3.47 8.19
CA ARG A 31 14.98 -4.62 7.45
C ARG A 31 14.72 -5.96 8.12
N THR A 32 13.51 -6.18 8.60
CA THR A 32 13.13 -7.38 9.35
C THR A 32 12.89 -8.61 8.48
N ASP A 33 12.83 -8.43 7.16
CA ASP A 33 12.56 -9.50 6.18
C ASP A 33 13.70 -9.56 5.16
N GLU A 34 14.27 -10.75 4.97
CA GLU A 34 15.38 -10.98 4.02
C GLU A 34 14.97 -10.74 2.55
N ARG A 35 13.68 -10.79 2.25
CA ARG A 35 13.13 -10.47 0.92
C ARG A 35 13.24 -9.00 0.57
N ILE A 36 13.44 -8.12 1.58
CA ILE A 36 13.58 -6.69 1.36
C ILE A 36 14.92 -6.42 0.68
N PRO A 37 14.94 -5.84 -0.53
CA PRO A 37 16.16 -5.60 -1.27
C PRO A 37 17.09 -4.62 -0.53
N LYS A 38 18.39 -4.83 -0.69
CA LYS A 38 19.37 -3.85 -0.23
C LYS A 38 19.34 -2.64 -1.15
N LEU A 39 19.00 -1.49 -0.59
CA LEU A 39 19.00 -0.22 -1.32
C LEU A 39 20.39 0.41 -1.31
N GLY A 40 20.74 1.11 -2.39
CA GLY A 40 21.92 1.97 -2.44
C GLY A 40 21.73 3.20 -1.54
N ASN A 41 20.57 3.83 -1.62
CA ASN A 41 20.19 4.95 -0.77
C ASN A 41 18.67 5.00 -0.57
N LEU A 42 18.24 5.47 0.61
CA LEU A 42 16.83 5.70 0.94
C LEU A 42 16.62 7.19 1.20
N ILE A 43 15.74 7.82 0.42
CA ILE A 43 15.33 9.22 0.57
C ILE A 43 13.94 9.24 1.22
N ILE A 44 13.85 9.88 2.37
CA ILE A 44 12.60 10.01 3.13
C ILE A 44 12.06 11.43 2.93
N LEU A 45 10.85 11.56 2.38
CA LEU A 45 10.22 12.83 2.06
C LEU A 45 8.91 13.00 2.84
N GLY A 46 8.64 14.22 3.29
CA GLY A 46 7.48 14.52 4.13
C GLY A 46 6.12 14.42 3.41
N HIS A 47 6.10 14.59 2.09
CA HIS A 47 4.88 14.62 1.31
C HIS A 47 4.88 13.57 0.21
N ARG A 48 3.73 12.92 0.01
CA ARG A 48 3.54 11.85 -0.98
C ARG A 48 3.80 12.31 -2.40
N GLU A 49 3.33 13.50 -2.75
CA GLU A 49 3.50 14.06 -4.10
C GLU A 49 4.98 14.27 -4.46
N LEU A 50 5.84 14.51 -3.46
CA LEU A 50 7.27 14.69 -3.68
C LEU A 50 7.96 13.39 -4.09
N ILE A 51 7.57 12.22 -3.55
CA ILE A 51 8.22 10.97 -3.95
C ILE A 51 7.98 10.68 -5.44
N TYR A 52 6.77 10.93 -5.94
CA TYR A 52 6.44 10.75 -7.36
C TYR A 52 7.08 11.81 -8.25
N THR A 53 7.16 13.06 -7.77
CA THR A 53 7.87 14.13 -8.48
C THR A 53 9.35 13.80 -8.62
N PHE A 54 9.98 13.25 -7.59
CA PHE A 54 11.38 12.83 -7.62
C PHE A 54 11.60 11.69 -8.61
N LEU A 55 10.68 10.72 -8.67
CA LEU A 55 10.72 9.65 -9.66
C LEU A 55 10.60 10.21 -11.09
N GLY A 56 9.60 11.05 -11.35
CA GLY A 56 9.37 11.64 -12.66
C GLY A 56 10.51 12.53 -13.17
N LYS A 57 11.28 13.15 -12.25
CA LYS A 57 12.47 13.95 -12.59
C LYS A 57 13.77 13.13 -12.63
N GLY A 58 13.72 11.84 -12.34
CA GLY A 58 14.90 10.98 -12.32
C GLY A 58 15.86 11.26 -11.15
N TYR A 59 15.38 11.87 -10.07
CA TYR A 59 16.17 12.06 -8.84
C TYR A 59 16.27 10.80 -8.00
N VAL A 60 15.33 9.89 -8.20
CA VAL A 60 15.31 8.54 -7.62
C VAL A 60 14.98 7.53 -8.70
N ASP A 61 15.42 6.30 -8.52
CA ASP A 61 15.19 5.19 -9.46
C ASP A 61 13.86 4.49 -9.17
N ALA A 62 13.40 4.55 -7.92
CA ALA A 62 12.18 3.89 -7.48
C ALA A 62 11.48 4.67 -6.37
N VAL A 63 10.19 4.38 -6.20
CA VAL A 63 9.40 4.79 -5.03
C VAL A 63 8.70 3.58 -4.45
N ALA A 64 8.50 3.57 -3.12
CA ALA A 64 7.64 2.59 -2.48
C ALA A 64 6.48 3.31 -1.79
N ALA A 65 5.27 2.90 -2.14
CA ALA A 65 4.04 3.49 -1.66
C ALA A 65 2.90 2.46 -1.74
N HIS A 66 1.74 2.81 -1.20
CA HIS A 66 0.53 2.01 -1.39
C HIS A 66 0.08 2.05 -2.85
N GLU A 67 -0.34 0.90 -3.38
CA GLU A 67 -0.70 0.75 -4.79
C GLU A 67 -1.76 1.75 -5.23
N GLU A 68 -2.83 1.92 -4.43
CA GLU A 68 -3.92 2.85 -4.75
C GLU A 68 -3.42 4.29 -4.88
N SER A 69 -2.46 4.67 -4.06
CA SER A 69 -1.82 5.98 -4.13
C SER A 69 -1.03 6.17 -5.43
N ILE A 70 -0.36 5.11 -5.88
CA ILE A 70 0.40 5.11 -7.14
C ILE A 70 -0.56 5.21 -8.33
N VAL A 71 -1.60 4.38 -8.34
CA VAL A 71 -2.62 4.35 -9.40
C VAL A 71 -3.34 5.68 -9.48
N GLN A 72 -3.74 6.25 -8.33
CA GLN A 72 -4.41 7.55 -8.29
C GLN A 72 -3.51 8.67 -8.82
N TYR A 73 -2.23 8.72 -8.41
CA TYR A 73 -1.29 9.72 -8.91
C TYR A 73 -1.09 9.62 -10.42
N ARG A 74 -0.95 8.40 -10.97
CA ARG A 74 -0.86 8.21 -12.42
C ARG A 74 -2.07 8.77 -13.16
N LYS A 75 -3.25 8.55 -12.63
CA LYS A 75 -4.51 9.03 -13.20
C LYS A 75 -4.64 10.55 -13.14
N ASP A 76 -4.30 11.16 -12.00
CA ASP A 76 -4.47 12.59 -11.77
C ASP A 76 -3.47 13.46 -12.56
N TYR A 77 -2.27 12.94 -12.79
CA TYR A 77 -1.16 13.67 -13.39
C TYR A 77 -0.71 13.12 -14.75
N ASP A 78 -1.44 12.15 -15.32
CA ASP A 78 -1.07 11.45 -16.56
C ASP A 78 0.39 10.99 -16.53
N ALA A 79 0.83 10.51 -15.36
CA ALA A 79 2.21 10.13 -15.13
C ALA A 79 2.50 8.73 -15.65
N SER A 80 3.61 8.58 -16.38
CA SER A 80 4.05 7.31 -16.96
C SER A 80 5.19 6.71 -16.17
N PHE A 81 4.90 5.74 -15.30
CA PHE A 81 5.87 4.86 -14.67
C PHE A 81 5.29 3.46 -14.46
N ARG A 82 6.20 2.49 -14.33
CA ARG A 82 5.84 1.09 -14.17
C ARG A 82 5.58 0.78 -12.71
N ILE A 83 4.51 0.03 -12.44
CA ILE A 83 4.29 -0.65 -11.17
C ILE A 83 4.85 -2.07 -11.31
N LEU A 84 5.54 -2.58 -10.30
CA LEU A 84 6.08 -3.93 -10.32
C LEU A 84 5.01 -4.94 -9.96
N GLU A 85 5.14 -6.15 -10.50
CA GLU A 85 4.22 -7.24 -10.24
C GLU A 85 4.38 -7.83 -8.83
N GLU A 86 5.62 -7.85 -8.31
CA GLU A 86 5.89 -8.34 -6.96
C GLU A 86 5.70 -7.23 -5.92
N PRO A 87 4.73 -7.38 -5.00
CA PRO A 87 4.56 -6.42 -3.92
C PRO A 87 5.68 -6.56 -2.89
N LEU A 88 6.13 -5.43 -2.35
CA LEU A 88 7.08 -5.41 -1.23
C LEU A 88 6.46 -6.04 0.03
N MET A 89 5.18 -5.82 0.24
CA MET A 89 4.39 -6.39 1.33
C MET A 89 2.91 -6.31 0.98
N ILE A 90 2.16 -7.32 1.40
CA ILE A 90 0.69 -7.31 1.37
C ILE A 90 0.22 -7.11 2.82
N THR A 91 -0.71 -6.19 3.04
CA THR A 91 -1.27 -5.90 4.37
C THR A 91 -2.77 -5.74 4.30
N GLY A 92 -3.46 -6.10 5.38
CA GLY A 92 -4.87 -5.78 5.54
C GLY A 92 -5.09 -4.34 6.01
N ILE A 93 -6.27 -3.82 5.74
CA ILE A 93 -6.77 -2.57 6.36
C ILE A 93 -7.86 -2.92 7.33
N GLY A 94 -7.79 -2.32 8.52
CA GLY A 94 -8.80 -2.42 9.55
C GLY A 94 -9.19 -1.05 10.09
N VAL A 95 -10.29 -0.99 10.80
CA VAL A 95 -10.72 0.17 11.56
C VAL A 95 -10.37 -0.06 13.03
N ALA A 96 -9.71 0.90 13.65
CA ALA A 96 -9.36 0.84 15.06
C ALA A 96 -10.36 1.64 15.91
N PHE A 97 -10.70 1.07 17.05
CA PHE A 97 -11.52 1.71 18.08
C PHE A 97 -10.69 1.94 19.33
N ALA A 98 -11.13 2.86 20.18
CA ALA A 98 -10.54 3.00 21.51
C ALA A 98 -10.72 1.70 22.30
N LYS A 99 -9.69 1.33 23.08
CA LYS A 99 -9.71 0.08 23.86
C LYS A 99 -10.89 -0.02 24.84
N GLU A 100 -11.30 1.13 25.34
CA GLU A 100 -12.38 1.28 26.32
C GLU A 100 -13.75 1.54 25.65
N ASP A 101 -13.86 1.39 24.33
CA ASP A 101 -15.13 1.55 23.62
C ASP A 101 -16.03 0.33 23.86
N ASP A 102 -17.04 0.50 24.69
CA ASP A 102 -18.00 -0.52 25.11
C ASP A 102 -19.34 -0.45 24.36
N ARG A 103 -19.45 0.39 23.32
CA ARG A 103 -20.69 0.59 22.55
C ARG A 103 -21.06 -0.59 21.63
N GLY A 104 -20.20 -1.59 21.52
CA GLY A 104 -20.39 -2.73 20.63
C GLY A 104 -20.30 -2.39 19.11
N ILE A 105 -19.76 -1.21 18.77
CA ILE A 105 -19.67 -0.76 17.37
C ILE A 105 -18.64 -1.59 16.61
N CYS A 106 -17.56 -2.00 17.26
CA CYS A 106 -16.52 -2.81 16.64
C CYS A 106 -17.08 -4.14 16.12
N GLU A 107 -17.83 -4.84 16.95
CA GLU A 107 -18.47 -6.12 16.63
C GLU A 107 -19.53 -5.95 15.53
N GLN A 108 -20.39 -4.94 15.66
CA GLN A 108 -21.42 -4.66 14.64
C GLN A 108 -20.82 -4.30 13.29
N MET A 109 -19.76 -3.49 13.27
CA MET A 109 -19.06 -3.15 12.04
C MET A 109 -18.40 -4.38 11.41
N SER A 110 -17.73 -5.20 12.21
CA SER A 110 -17.08 -6.43 11.74
C SER A 110 -18.10 -7.38 11.11
N GLN A 111 -19.25 -7.56 11.78
CA GLN A 111 -20.34 -8.39 11.26
C GLN A 111 -20.89 -7.82 9.94
N THR A 112 -21.16 -6.50 9.91
CA THR A 112 -21.69 -5.84 8.71
C THR A 112 -20.73 -5.95 7.54
N LEU A 113 -19.43 -5.76 7.76
CA LEU A 113 -18.41 -5.89 6.70
C LEU A 113 -18.34 -7.33 6.17
N GLU A 114 -18.47 -8.32 7.05
CA GLU A 114 -18.51 -9.73 6.63
C GLU A 114 -19.78 -10.05 5.83
N GLU A 115 -20.94 -9.57 6.24
CA GLU A 115 -22.21 -9.71 5.49
C GLU A 115 -22.09 -9.06 4.09
N MET A 116 -21.51 -7.83 4.02
CA MET A 116 -21.27 -7.13 2.76
C MET A 116 -20.27 -7.86 1.85
N ARG A 117 -19.32 -8.56 2.42
CA ARG A 117 -18.41 -9.42 1.67
C ARG A 117 -19.12 -10.62 1.07
N GLN A 118 -19.96 -11.28 1.86
CA GLN A 118 -20.69 -12.50 1.46
C GLN A 118 -21.77 -12.19 0.40
N ASP A 119 -22.49 -11.08 0.52
CA ASP A 119 -23.57 -10.73 -0.41
C ASP A 119 -23.07 -9.97 -1.66
N GLY A 120 -21.76 -9.72 -1.76
CA GLY A 120 -21.12 -9.04 -2.89
C GLY A 120 -21.25 -7.52 -2.88
N THR A 121 -21.79 -6.92 -1.83
CA THR A 121 -21.90 -5.45 -1.68
C THR A 121 -20.52 -4.80 -1.66
N SER A 122 -19.57 -5.38 -0.92
CA SER A 122 -18.18 -4.90 -0.89
C SER A 122 -17.54 -4.89 -2.28
N LEU A 123 -17.73 -5.95 -3.07
CA LEU A 123 -17.23 -6.04 -4.45
C LEU A 123 -17.79 -4.90 -5.31
N LYS A 124 -19.12 -4.69 -5.28
CA LYS A 124 -19.78 -3.62 -6.04
C LYS A 124 -19.33 -2.21 -5.66
N ILE A 125 -18.89 -2.01 -4.43
CA ILE A 125 -18.34 -0.73 -3.99
C ILE A 125 -16.92 -0.56 -4.52
N ILE A 126 -16.08 -1.57 -4.36
CA ILE A 126 -14.66 -1.51 -4.74
C ILE A 126 -14.49 -1.34 -6.25
N GLU A 127 -15.30 -2.05 -7.07
CA GLU A 127 -15.23 -1.97 -8.54
C GLU A 127 -15.51 -0.58 -9.12
N LYS A 128 -16.10 0.34 -8.34
CA LYS A 128 -16.28 1.74 -8.76
C LYS A 128 -14.98 2.54 -8.72
N TYR A 129 -13.97 2.06 -8.03
CA TYR A 129 -12.74 2.82 -7.74
C TYR A 129 -11.47 2.11 -8.20
N LEU A 130 -11.49 0.78 -8.30
CA LEU A 130 -10.32 -0.05 -8.55
C LEU A 130 -10.57 -1.03 -9.69
N ASP A 131 -9.58 -1.18 -10.58
CA ASP A 131 -9.68 -1.98 -11.80
C ASP A 131 -9.73 -3.50 -11.54
N ASP A 132 -9.12 -3.99 -10.45
CA ASP A 132 -9.13 -5.39 -10.04
C ASP A 132 -9.67 -5.54 -8.61
N PRO A 133 -11.00 -5.42 -8.44
CA PRO A 133 -11.62 -5.35 -7.12
C PRO A 133 -11.52 -6.66 -6.35
N GLN A 134 -11.44 -7.80 -7.03
CA GLN A 134 -11.44 -9.13 -6.41
C GLN A 134 -10.23 -9.33 -5.50
N LYS A 135 -9.05 -8.89 -5.91
CA LYS A 135 -7.82 -9.03 -5.12
C LYS A 135 -7.87 -8.30 -3.77
N TYR A 136 -8.78 -7.32 -3.61
CA TYR A 136 -8.95 -6.58 -2.35
C TYR A 136 -9.91 -7.25 -1.38
N LEU A 137 -10.60 -8.31 -1.81
CA LEU A 137 -11.52 -9.11 -1.01
C LEU A 137 -10.94 -10.46 -0.60
N GLU A 138 -9.83 -10.87 -1.19
CA GLU A 138 -9.11 -12.07 -0.78
C GLU A 138 -8.54 -11.84 0.62
N VAL A 139 -9.08 -12.55 1.58
CA VAL A 139 -8.62 -12.55 2.97
C VAL A 139 -7.85 -13.84 3.16
N ASP A 140 -6.57 -13.84 2.75
CA ASP A 140 -5.67 -14.84 3.28
C ASP A 140 -5.38 -14.51 4.75
N ASP A 141 -5.19 -15.55 5.54
CA ASP A 141 -4.87 -15.45 6.96
C ASP A 141 -3.65 -14.52 7.14
N LEU A 142 -3.93 -13.26 7.41
CA LEU A 142 -2.91 -12.27 7.73
C LEU A 142 -2.39 -12.62 9.12
N GLY A 143 -1.57 -13.68 9.20
CA GLY A 143 -1.05 -14.21 10.44
C GLY A 143 -0.63 -13.12 11.43
N TYR A 144 -1.47 -12.91 12.44
CA TYR A 144 -1.17 -12.15 13.64
C TYR A 144 -0.56 -13.06 14.69
#